data_64c070f5ff8e8507a940ca22aed6b463
#
_entry.id   64c070f5ff8e8507a940ca22aed6b463
#
_cell.length_a   1.000
_cell.length_b   1.000
_cell.length_c   1.000
_cell.angle_alpha   90.00
_cell.angle_beta   90.00
_cell.angle_gamma   90.00
#
_symmetry.space_group_name_H-M   'P 1'
#
loop_
_entity.id
_entity.type
_entity.pdbx_description
1 polymer ?
#
loop_
_entity_poly.entity_id
_entity_poly.type
_entity_poly.pdbx_seq_one_letter_code
_entity_poly.pdbx_strand_id
1 'polypeptide(L)'
;MMRVMKSTAAWKFVRAIKRSVLSTNLGGILPANECRGEVLLIDPPPCLETGSRCQLNLKVQNRSGVSWLPKGEHAVRLRCRWLTLKNESFDAEPTFITLPCTLFPGEPQSLTLTIPTPDVVGDFILDIDFVQHDDTPFADVHIESKAVRLPVPVIGPRTTDIDYHEVFRTANLDDNHWWVVGAYHSKDHYERSSRERLEMLVKQGLKPNSRILDIGCGTGQMASAMKEYLSDTGAFFGTDIGKEAIEFCQRTFRRKNFAFRQGGMTTVPFDTSVGGCDFAIFFSVFTHTFLDETALLMSEARRLLKPSGVIIADVITSRLVERAAGHRGEMVVNKERFLELAAMLGYRAEVIGQWPWNRYAERFMFKLSQR
;
A
#
# COMPACT_ATOMS: atom_id res chain seq x y z
N MET A 1 24.15 40.17 -51.40
CA MET A 1 23.76 38.90 -50.78
C MET A 1 24.74 38.53 -49.71
N MET A 2 24.62 39.14 -48.51
CA MET A 2 25.54 38.94 -47.40
C MET A 2 24.99 37.84 -46.45
N ARG A 3 25.60 36.65 -46.50
CA ARG A 3 25.36 35.62 -45.53
C ARG A 3 26.21 35.92 -44.31
N VAL A 4 25.60 36.47 -43.27
CA VAL A 4 26.29 36.67 -41.98
C VAL A 4 26.34 35.28 -41.32
N MET A 5 27.52 34.68 -41.29
CA MET A 5 27.82 33.54 -40.41
C MET A 5 27.81 34.04 -38.96
N LYS A 6 26.77 33.75 -38.27
CA LYS A 6 26.70 33.98 -36.80
C LYS A 6 27.62 32.97 -36.14
N SER A 7 28.84 33.38 -35.78
CA SER A 7 29.77 32.52 -35.02
C SER A 7 29.10 32.23 -33.66
N THR A 8 29.04 30.95 -33.31
CA THR A 8 28.46 30.45 -32.05
C THR A 8 29.08 31.07 -30.80
N ALA A 9 30.35 31.49 -30.92
CA ALA A 9 31.13 32.14 -29.84
C ALA A 9 30.66 33.61 -29.60
N ALA A 10 30.48 34.38 -30.69
CA ALA A 10 29.99 35.78 -30.57
C ALA A 10 28.56 35.82 -30.02
N TRP A 11 27.70 34.90 -30.40
CA TRP A 11 26.33 34.82 -29.86
C TRP A 11 26.33 34.39 -28.39
N LYS A 12 27.21 33.50 -27.98
CA LYS A 12 27.40 33.13 -26.55
C LYS A 12 27.93 34.34 -25.73
N PHE A 13 28.84 35.14 -26.31
CA PHE A 13 29.40 36.32 -25.66
C PHE A 13 28.39 37.43 -25.52
N VAL A 14 27.62 37.75 -26.57
CA VAL A 14 26.50 38.74 -26.51
C VAL A 14 25.40 38.28 -25.57
N ARG A 15 25.12 36.99 -25.47
CA ARG A 15 24.17 36.42 -24.52
C ARG A 15 24.69 36.52 -23.08
N ALA A 16 26.00 36.29 -22.87
CA ALA A 16 26.65 36.46 -21.57
C ALA A 16 26.64 37.93 -21.10
N ILE A 17 26.90 38.91 -22.01
CA ILE A 17 26.85 40.36 -21.71
C ILE A 17 25.40 40.79 -21.45
N LYS A 18 24.41 40.34 -22.24
CA LYS A 18 23.02 40.58 -21.95
C LYS A 18 22.59 39.99 -20.59
N ARG A 19 23.13 38.84 -20.19
CA ARG A 19 22.91 38.22 -18.89
C ARG A 19 23.50 39.06 -17.73
N SER A 20 24.66 39.68 -17.91
CA SER A 20 25.32 40.45 -16.85
C SER A 20 24.74 41.85 -16.65
N VAL A 21 24.05 42.41 -17.65
CA VAL A 21 23.52 43.78 -17.63
C VAL A 21 22.03 43.87 -17.24
N LEU A 22 21.27 42.74 -17.37
CA LEU A 22 19.82 42.74 -17.23
C LEU A 22 19.27 42.12 -15.95
N SER A 23 20.11 41.66 -15.02
CA SER A 23 19.54 41.11 -13.78
C SER A 23 20.55 41.04 -12.65
N THR A 24 20.55 42.05 -11.83
CA THR A 24 21.27 42.00 -10.56
C THR A 24 20.29 41.79 -9.41
N ASN A 25 20.08 40.54 -9.04
CA ASN A 25 19.75 40.28 -7.64
C ASN A 25 21.10 40.16 -6.90
N LEU A 26 21.41 41.14 -6.07
CA LEU A 26 22.64 41.15 -5.27
C LEU A 26 22.56 40.26 -4.04
N GLY A 27 21.73 39.19 -4.08
CA GLY A 27 21.62 38.20 -3.00
C GLY A 27 20.71 38.68 -1.86
N GLY A 28 19.87 39.69 -2.07
CA GLY A 28 18.86 40.15 -1.11
C GLY A 28 17.54 39.40 -1.20
N ILE A 29 16.62 39.70 -0.29
CA ILE A 29 15.23 39.22 -0.32
C ILE A 29 14.54 39.74 -1.58
N LEU A 30 13.89 38.84 -2.32
CA LEU A 30 13.10 39.22 -3.50
C LEU A 30 11.83 39.97 -3.07
N PRO A 31 11.52 41.11 -3.71
CA PRO A 31 10.21 41.70 -3.51
C PRO A 31 9.11 40.83 -4.12
N ALA A 32 7.90 40.94 -3.62
CA ALA A 32 6.77 40.08 -4.00
C ALA A 32 6.55 39.99 -5.53
N ASN A 33 6.71 41.10 -6.25
CA ASN A 33 6.57 41.14 -7.72
C ASN A 33 7.67 40.39 -8.48
N GLU A 34 8.76 39.97 -7.82
CA GLU A 34 9.84 39.18 -8.41
C GLU A 34 9.81 37.71 -7.96
N CYS A 35 8.85 37.33 -7.11
CA CYS A 35 8.57 35.96 -6.72
C CYS A 35 7.73 35.20 -7.77
N ARG A 36 8.11 35.29 -9.06
CA ARG A 36 7.38 34.71 -10.18
C ARG A 36 8.15 33.53 -10.74
N GLY A 37 7.74 32.31 -10.38
CA GLY A 37 8.35 31.08 -10.81
C GLY A 37 7.38 30.13 -11.50
N GLU A 38 7.89 29.20 -12.26
CA GLU A 38 7.12 28.09 -12.79
C GLU A 38 7.87 26.78 -12.54
N VAL A 39 7.19 25.84 -11.92
CA VAL A 39 7.65 24.48 -11.71
C VAL A 39 6.71 23.55 -12.46
N LEU A 40 7.25 22.73 -13.34
CA LEU A 40 6.52 21.69 -14.08
C LEU A 40 7.12 20.33 -13.77
N LEU A 41 6.30 19.39 -13.40
CA LEU A 41 6.68 17.99 -13.28
C LEU A 41 6.56 17.33 -14.66
N ILE A 42 7.65 16.74 -15.12
CA ILE A 42 7.71 16.02 -16.39
C ILE A 42 7.44 14.55 -16.11
N ASP A 43 6.53 13.96 -16.86
CA ASP A 43 6.14 12.56 -16.74
C ASP A 43 5.80 12.17 -15.27
N PRO A 44 4.72 12.76 -14.71
CA PRO A 44 4.34 12.49 -13.34
C PRO A 44 4.11 10.99 -13.13
N PRO A 45 4.66 10.40 -12.05
CA PRO A 45 4.47 9.00 -11.77
C PRO A 45 2.98 8.73 -11.47
N PRO A 46 2.42 7.62 -12.00
CA PRO A 46 1.02 7.27 -11.73
C PRO A 46 0.78 6.88 -10.27
N CYS A 47 1.81 6.40 -9.60
CA CYS A 47 1.84 6.10 -8.17
C CYS A 47 3.29 6.04 -7.68
N LEU A 48 3.48 6.07 -6.36
CA LEU A 48 4.79 5.93 -5.71
C LEU A 48 4.73 4.83 -4.65
N GLU A 49 5.86 4.20 -4.34
CA GLU A 49 5.95 3.20 -3.28
C GLU A 49 6.24 3.84 -1.91
N THR A 50 5.65 3.28 -0.85
CA THR A 50 5.87 3.73 0.53
C THR A 50 7.32 3.60 0.96
N GLY A 51 7.80 4.54 1.77
CA GLY A 51 9.12 4.48 2.42
C GLY A 51 10.30 4.39 1.45
N SER A 52 10.08 4.66 0.16
CA SER A 52 11.11 4.63 -0.87
C SER A 52 11.66 6.02 -1.17
N ARG A 53 12.52 6.10 -2.16
CA ARG A 53 12.97 7.39 -2.73
C ARG A 53 12.52 7.46 -4.18
N CYS A 54 11.81 8.52 -4.51
CA CYS A 54 11.31 8.76 -5.86
C CYS A 54 12.21 9.77 -6.59
N GLN A 55 12.49 9.47 -7.84
CA GLN A 55 13.19 10.40 -8.75
C GLN A 55 12.14 11.15 -9.59
N LEU A 56 12.16 12.48 -9.52
CA LEU A 56 11.24 13.36 -10.24
C LEU A 56 12.03 14.22 -11.23
N ASN A 57 11.54 14.32 -12.44
CA ASN A 57 12.08 15.22 -13.45
C ASN A 57 11.24 16.50 -13.51
N LEU A 58 11.89 17.62 -13.25
CA LEU A 58 11.25 18.92 -13.25
C LEU A 58 11.80 19.81 -14.38
N LYS A 59 10.95 20.66 -14.88
CA LYS A 59 11.34 21.84 -15.64
C LYS A 59 10.98 23.09 -14.83
N VAL A 60 11.99 23.87 -14.48
CA VAL A 60 11.82 25.08 -13.69
C VAL A 60 12.16 26.31 -14.50
N GLN A 61 11.46 27.40 -14.26
CA GLN A 61 11.70 28.66 -14.95
C GLN A 61 11.52 29.85 -14.00
N ASN A 62 12.49 30.75 -14.01
CA ASN A 62 12.40 32.07 -13.40
C ASN A 62 11.63 32.99 -14.35
N ARG A 63 10.44 33.42 -13.97
CA ARG A 63 9.59 34.34 -14.75
C ARG A 63 9.66 35.79 -14.27
N SER A 64 10.57 36.07 -13.31
CA SER A 64 10.82 37.42 -12.79
C SER A 64 11.77 38.21 -13.70
N GLY A 65 12.00 39.47 -13.36
CA GLY A 65 12.95 40.37 -14.02
C GLY A 65 14.38 40.23 -13.53
N VAL A 66 14.63 39.50 -12.44
CA VAL A 66 15.94 39.40 -11.78
C VAL A 66 16.46 37.99 -11.73
N SER A 67 17.77 37.81 -11.65
CA SER A 67 18.37 36.46 -11.52
C SER A 67 18.22 35.92 -10.10
N TRP A 68 17.94 34.63 -9.97
CA TRP A 68 17.84 33.95 -8.69
C TRP A 68 19.11 33.16 -8.38
N LEU A 69 19.72 33.49 -7.23
CA LEU A 69 20.95 32.86 -6.81
C LEU A 69 20.70 31.55 -6.06
N PRO A 70 21.50 30.49 -6.35
CA PRO A 70 21.37 29.21 -5.68
C PRO A 70 22.06 29.16 -4.31
N LYS A 71 22.87 30.15 -3.96
CA LYS A 71 23.68 30.21 -2.74
C LYS A 71 23.63 31.59 -2.11
N GLY A 72 23.86 31.62 -0.81
CA GLY A 72 23.80 32.86 0.02
C GLY A 72 22.66 32.81 1.00
N GLU A 73 22.61 33.79 1.88
CA GLU A 73 21.60 33.88 2.95
C GLU A 73 20.17 33.91 2.41
N HIS A 74 19.97 34.53 1.25
CA HIS A 74 18.67 34.68 0.60
C HIS A 74 18.61 33.86 -0.72
N ALA A 75 19.23 32.68 -0.75
CA ALA A 75 19.17 31.79 -1.90
C ALA A 75 17.74 31.35 -2.20
N VAL A 76 17.37 31.31 -3.48
CA VAL A 76 16.12 30.70 -3.90
C VAL A 76 16.32 29.19 -3.94
N ARG A 77 15.41 28.46 -3.33
CA ARG A 77 15.40 26.99 -3.23
C ARG A 77 14.08 26.43 -3.74
N LEU A 78 14.05 25.14 -4.04
CA LEU A 78 12.78 24.41 -4.15
C LEU A 78 12.46 23.79 -2.80
N ARG A 79 11.19 23.92 -2.40
CA ARG A 79 10.61 23.20 -1.26
C ARG A 79 9.71 22.11 -1.78
N CYS A 80 9.96 20.86 -1.37
CA CYS A 80 9.10 19.72 -1.61
C CYS A 80 8.48 19.27 -0.28
N ARG A 81 7.19 19.02 -0.28
CA ARG A 81 6.47 18.46 0.88
C ARG A 81 5.31 17.59 0.42
N TRP A 82 4.88 16.74 1.32
CA TRP A 82 3.67 15.96 1.17
C TRP A 82 2.55 16.59 2.00
N LEU A 83 1.38 16.71 1.38
CA LEU A 83 0.17 17.18 2.04
C LEU A 83 -0.88 16.10 2.03
N THR A 84 -1.77 16.10 3.01
CA THR A 84 -3.01 15.34 2.97
C THR A 84 -3.94 15.92 1.91
N LEU A 85 -4.98 15.19 1.51
CA LEU A 85 -6.01 15.72 0.60
C LEU A 85 -6.77 16.93 1.17
N LYS A 86 -6.60 17.22 2.47
CA LYS A 86 -7.13 18.43 3.12
C LYS A 86 -6.14 19.61 3.11
N ASN A 87 -5.02 19.48 2.38
CA ASN A 87 -3.92 20.45 2.35
C ASN A 87 -3.20 20.68 3.70
N GLU A 88 -3.31 19.73 4.63
CA GLU A 88 -2.53 19.76 5.87
C GLU A 88 -1.15 19.13 5.61
N SER A 89 -0.09 19.64 6.25
CA SER A 89 1.24 19.03 6.12
C SER A 89 1.21 17.60 6.65
N PHE A 90 1.71 16.68 5.84
CA PHE A 90 1.90 15.29 6.25
C PHE A 90 3.30 15.08 6.85
N ASP A 91 4.31 15.68 6.23
CA ASP A 91 5.70 15.60 6.71
C ASP A 91 5.91 16.52 7.91
N ALA A 92 6.71 16.05 8.86
CA ALA A 92 7.14 16.89 9.98
C ALA A 92 8.00 18.08 9.50
N GLU A 93 8.85 17.83 8.48
CA GLU A 93 9.69 18.85 7.86
C GLU A 93 9.72 18.70 6.33
N PRO A 94 9.63 19.81 5.58
CA PRO A 94 9.74 19.78 4.13
C PRO A 94 11.19 19.50 3.69
N THR A 95 11.34 18.92 2.50
CA THR A 95 12.65 18.75 1.87
C THR A 95 13.01 20.00 1.07
N PHE A 96 14.14 20.61 1.38
CA PHE A 96 14.67 21.77 0.64
C PHE A 96 15.77 21.34 -0.34
N ILE A 97 15.69 21.87 -1.56
CA ILE A 97 16.59 21.54 -2.64
C ILE A 97 17.25 22.80 -3.16
N THR A 98 18.58 22.82 -3.09
CA THR A 98 19.39 23.89 -3.65
C THR A 98 19.39 23.82 -5.18
N LEU A 99 19.16 24.92 -5.84
CA LEU A 99 19.27 25.00 -7.30
C LEU A 99 20.72 24.73 -7.74
N PRO A 100 20.94 24.00 -8.82
CA PRO A 100 22.30 23.65 -9.28
C PRO A 100 23.06 24.84 -9.86
N CYS A 101 22.34 25.86 -10.31
CA CYS A 101 22.91 27.07 -10.91
C CYS A 101 21.99 28.28 -10.71
N THR A 102 22.48 29.45 -11.04
CA THR A 102 21.66 30.67 -11.11
C THR A 102 20.56 30.51 -12.15
N LEU A 103 19.31 30.80 -11.77
CA LEU A 103 18.19 30.84 -12.70
C LEU A 103 18.05 32.26 -13.28
N PHE A 104 18.39 32.41 -14.54
CA PHE A 104 18.24 33.64 -15.25
C PHE A 104 16.79 33.88 -15.69
N PRO A 105 16.32 35.14 -15.78
CA PRO A 105 14.99 35.47 -16.26
C PRO A 105 14.65 34.80 -17.60
N GLY A 106 13.49 34.13 -17.66
CA GLY A 106 12.96 33.53 -18.87
C GLY A 106 13.65 32.24 -19.36
N GLU A 107 14.73 31.79 -18.72
CA GLU A 107 15.45 30.59 -19.13
C GLU A 107 14.94 29.34 -18.37
N PRO A 108 14.39 28.33 -19.06
CA PRO A 108 14.01 27.09 -18.42
C PRO A 108 15.23 26.22 -18.11
N GLN A 109 15.20 25.54 -16.96
CA GLN A 109 16.21 24.56 -16.55
C GLN A 109 15.52 23.24 -16.24
N SER A 110 16.18 22.14 -16.63
CA SER A 110 15.74 20.80 -16.24
C SER A 110 16.48 20.36 -14.99
N LEU A 111 15.75 19.82 -14.04
CA LEU A 111 16.26 19.33 -12.76
C LEU A 111 15.75 17.90 -12.54
N THR A 112 16.60 17.06 -11.97
CA THR A 112 16.19 15.76 -11.44
C THR A 112 16.34 15.81 -9.94
N LEU A 113 15.25 15.51 -9.23
CA LEU A 113 15.19 15.48 -7.77
C LEU A 113 15.01 14.07 -7.28
N THR A 114 15.57 13.78 -6.12
CA THR A 114 15.27 12.55 -5.38
C THR A 114 14.69 12.92 -4.03
N ILE A 115 13.42 12.59 -3.83
CA ILE A 115 12.69 12.90 -2.60
C ILE A 115 12.27 11.61 -1.88
N PRO A 116 12.16 11.61 -0.54
CA PRO A 116 11.53 10.51 0.19
C PRO A 116 10.03 10.48 -0.12
N THR A 117 9.46 9.29 -0.19
CA THR A 117 8.00 9.10 -0.28
C THR A 117 7.42 8.92 1.13
N PRO A 118 6.14 9.22 1.34
CA PRO A 118 5.46 8.88 2.59
C PRO A 118 5.66 7.42 2.97
N ASP A 119 5.79 7.15 4.25
CA ASP A 119 5.97 5.80 4.82
C ASP A 119 4.66 5.04 5.04
N VAL A 120 3.54 5.65 4.67
CA VAL A 120 2.20 5.07 4.76
C VAL A 120 1.49 5.10 3.42
N VAL A 121 0.63 4.13 3.21
CA VAL A 121 -0.25 4.03 2.03
C VAL A 121 -1.34 5.09 2.09
N GLY A 122 -1.61 5.77 0.99
CA GLY A 122 -2.65 6.79 0.94
C GLY A 122 -2.58 7.65 -0.31
N ASP A 123 -3.54 8.56 -0.46
CA ASP A 123 -3.46 9.62 -1.46
C ASP A 123 -2.92 10.87 -0.80
N PHE A 124 -1.86 11.40 -1.40
CA PHE A 124 -1.17 12.60 -0.94
C PHE A 124 -1.12 13.62 -2.06
N ILE A 125 -0.91 14.87 -1.70
CA ILE A 125 -0.60 15.92 -2.65
C ILE A 125 0.92 16.16 -2.57
N LEU A 126 1.61 15.96 -3.70
CA LEU A 126 2.98 16.41 -3.88
C LEU A 126 2.95 17.92 -4.16
N ASP A 127 3.52 18.70 -3.25
CA ASP A 127 3.59 20.16 -3.35
C ASP A 127 5.06 20.58 -3.54
N ILE A 128 5.38 21.15 -4.72
CA ILE A 128 6.74 21.64 -5.03
C ILE A 128 6.64 23.08 -5.49
N ASP A 129 7.32 23.97 -4.80
CA ASP A 129 7.36 25.39 -5.14
C ASP A 129 8.73 26.01 -4.83
N PHE A 130 8.99 27.17 -5.42
CA PHE A 130 10.10 27.99 -5.02
C PHE A 130 9.82 28.67 -3.68
N VAL A 131 10.88 28.82 -2.90
CA VAL A 131 10.88 29.54 -1.63
C VAL A 131 12.17 30.33 -1.48
N GLN A 132 12.14 31.32 -0.62
CA GLN A 132 13.30 32.07 -0.19
C GLN A 132 13.27 32.21 1.34
N HIS A 133 13.92 33.10 1.90
CA HIS A 133 14.16 33.48 3.29
C HIS A 133 13.27 32.87 4.40
N ASP A 134 11.96 33.02 4.34
CA ASP A 134 10.99 32.56 5.34
C ASP A 134 10.22 31.30 4.95
N ASP A 135 10.70 30.61 3.90
CA ASP A 135 10.10 29.40 3.34
C ASP A 135 8.65 29.59 2.82
N THR A 136 8.20 30.82 2.67
CA THR A 136 6.90 31.13 2.04
C THR A 136 6.94 30.76 0.55
N PRO A 137 5.98 29.95 0.06
CA PRO A 137 5.92 29.56 -1.35
C PRO A 137 5.71 30.77 -2.26
N PHE A 138 6.37 30.79 -3.39
CA PHE A 138 6.19 31.88 -4.37
C PHE A 138 4.76 31.93 -4.91
N ALA A 139 4.07 30.79 -5.04
CA ALA A 139 2.66 30.76 -5.43
C ALA A 139 1.72 31.40 -4.39
N ASP A 140 2.12 31.47 -3.13
CA ASP A 140 1.35 32.16 -2.08
C ASP A 140 1.66 33.67 -2.06
N VAL A 141 2.81 34.09 -2.63
CA VAL A 141 3.25 35.48 -2.70
C VAL A 141 2.78 36.18 -3.98
N HIS A 142 2.81 35.48 -5.12
CA HIS A 142 2.51 36.04 -6.43
C HIS A 142 1.62 35.11 -7.28
N ILE A 143 0.47 35.67 -7.74
CA ILE A 143 -0.55 34.89 -8.46
C ILE A 143 -0.08 34.26 -9.79
N GLU A 144 0.95 34.82 -10.42
CA GLU A 144 1.54 34.25 -11.65
C GLU A 144 2.57 33.14 -11.39
N SER A 145 2.93 32.92 -10.12
CA SER A 145 3.81 31.79 -9.78
C SER A 145 3.04 30.48 -9.84
N LYS A 146 3.67 29.47 -10.45
CA LYS A 146 3.06 28.16 -10.68
C LYS A 146 3.86 27.07 -9.97
N ALA A 147 3.28 26.54 -8.94
CA ALA A 147 3.77 25.38 -8.21
C ALA A 147 3.26 24.06 -8.81
N VAL A 148 3.94 22.97 -8.51
CA VAL A 148 3.37 21.63 -8.68
C VAL A 148 2.49 21.34 -7.46
N ARG A 149 1.22 21.04 -7.69
CA ARG A 149 0.26 20.50 -6.73
C ARG A 149 -0.44 19.31 -7.36
N LEU A 150 0.09 18.13 -7.15
CA LEU A 150 -0.37 16.92 -7.82
C LEU A 150 -0.82 15.87 -6.80
N PRO A 151 -2.08 15.40 -6.88
CA PRO A 151 -2.48 14.20 -6.14
C PRO A 151 -1.71 12.99 -6.65
N VAL A 152 -1.03 12.29 -5.75
CA VAL A 152 -0.24 11.10 -6.07
C VAL A 152 -0.61 9.99 -5.10
N PRO A 153 -1.08 8.83 -5.59
CA PRO A 153 -1.27 7.65 -4.76
C PRO A 153 0.09 7.11 -4.33
N VAL A 154 0.25 6.90 -3.03
CA VAL A 154 1.40 6.20 -2.45
C VAL A 154 0.96 4.78 -2.12
N ILE A 155 1.58 3.82 -2.77
CA ILE A 155 1.24 2.40 -2.68
C ILE A 155 2.34 1.65 -1.91
N GLY A 156 1.98 0.53 -1.29
CA GLY A 156 2.96 -0.41 -0.75
C GLY A 156 3.62 -1.24 -1.86
N PRO A 157 4.68 -1.98 -1.53
CA PRO A 157 5.28 -2.93 -2.45
C PRO A 157 4.26 -3.98 -2.88
N ARG A 158 4.26 -4.36 -4.15
CA ARG A 158 3.32 -5.37 -4.70
C ARG A 158 3.68 -6.79 -4.31
N THR A 159 4.90 -7.01 -3.84
CA THR A 159 5.36 -8.29 -3.31
C THR A 159 5.18 -8.29 -1.80
N THR A 160 4.65 -9.39 -1.25
CA THR A 160 4.64 -9.58 0.18
C THR A 160 6.08 -9.82 0.64
N ASP A 161 6.57 -9.04 1.60
CA ASP A 161 7.92 -9.21 2.16
C ASP A 161 8.05 -10.45 3.04
N ILE A 162 6.96 -11.22 3.19
CA ILE A 162 6.93 -12.41 4.03
C ILE A 162 7.05 -13.65 3.16
N ASP A 163 8.19 -14.29 3.22
CA ASP A 163 8.33 -15.66 2.77
C ASP A 163 7.83 -16.62 3.87
N TYR A 164 6.56 -16.99 3.78
CA TYR A 164 5.95 -17.92 4.74
C TYR A 164 6.62 -19.31 4.77
N HIS A 165 7.19 -19.77 3.66
CA HIS A 165 7.96 -21.01 3.65
C HIS A 165 9.19 -20.88 4.55
N GLU A 166 9.92 -19.75 4.43
CA GLU A 166 11.09 -19.49 5.27
C GLU A 166 10.70 -19.29 6.74
N VAL A 167 9.62 -18.57 7.02
CA VAL A 167 9.11 -18.33 8.38
C VAL A 167 8.80 -19.66 9.07
N PHE A 168 8.05 -20.55 8.44
CA PHE A 168 7.70 -21.85 9.03
C PHE A 168 8.90 -22.80 9.12
N ARG A 169 9.81 -22.74 8.14
CA ARG A 169 11.02 -23.58 8.11
C ARG A 169 12.01 -23.21 9.22
N THR A 170 12.13 -21.95 9.55
CA THR A 170 13.11 -21.45 10.53
C THR A 170 12.57 -21.38 11.95
N ALA A 171 11.25 -21.37 12.13
CA ALA A 171 10.64 -21.28 13.43
C ALA A 171 10.66 -22.64 14.18
N ASN A 172 10.92 -22.60 15.49
CA ASN A 172 10.61 -23.73 16.36
C ASN A 172 9.10 -23.76 16.65
N LEU A 173 8.33 -24.49 15.83
CA LEU A 173 6.86 -24.51 15.92
C LEU A 173 6.36 -25.19 17.21
N ASP A 174 7.13 -26.06 17.84
CA ASP A 174 6.71 -26.71 19.07
C ASP A 174 6.62 -25.72 20.24
N ASP A 175 7.49 -24.71 20.25
CA ASP A 175 7.50 -23.64 21.26
C ASP A 175 6.75 -22.39 20.82
N ASN A 176 6.82 -22.03 19.53
CA ASN A 176 6.46 -20.70 19.01
C ASN A 176 5.38 -20.71 17.91
N HIS A 177 4.60 -21.79 17.77
CA HIS A 177 3.56 -21.90 16.74
C HIS A 177 2.56 -20.74 16.73
N TRP A 178 2.28 -20.16 17.87
CA TRP A 178 1.37 -19.03 18.03
C TRP A 178 1.93 -17.71 17.49
N TRP A 179 3.26 -17.57 17.45
CA TRP A 179 3.92 -16.34 17.04
C TRP A 179 4.05 -16.18 15.52
N VAL A 180 4.19 -17.29 14.79
CA VAL A 180 4.47 -17.28 13.33
C VAL A 180 3.24 -17.02 12.46
N VAL A 181 2.04 -17.09 12.99
CA VAL A 181 0.77 -16.99 12.23
C VAL A 181 0.00 -15.69 12.46
N GLY A 182 0.66 -14.65 12.92
CA GLY A 182 0.02 -13.35 13.10
C GLY A 182 0.70 -12.47 14.15
N ALA A 183 0.16 -11.28 14.36
CA ALA A 183 0.68 -10.31 15.31
C ALA A 183 0.22 -10.61 16.76
N TYR A 184 0.41 -11.83 17.23
CA TYR A 184 0.06 -12.21 18.60
C TYR A 184 1.19 -11.86 19.57
N HIS A 185 0.85 -11.21 20.68
CA HIS A 185 1.82 -10.78 21.68
C HIS A 185 2.09 -11.86 22.74
N SER A 186 1.23 -12.89 22.81
CA SER A 186 1.36 -14.01 23.73
C SER A 186 0.53 -15.20 23.27
N LYS A 187 0.81 -16.39 23.81
CA LYS A 187 0.01 -17.59 23.58
C LYS A 187 -1.45 -17.40 24.05
N ASP A 188 -1.65 -16.73 25.19
CA ASP A 188 -3.00 -16.44 25.68
C ASP A 188 -3.80 -15.52 24.75
N HIS A 189 -3.13 -14.58 24.08
CA HIS A 189 -3.76 -13.73 23.05
C HIS A 189 -4.16 -14.56 21.84
N TYR A 190 -3.30 -15.44 21.37
CA TYR A 190 -3.59 -16.38 20.27
C TYR A 190 -4.78 -17.28 20.58
N GLU A 191 -4.82 -17.89 21.77
CA GLU A 191 -5.92 -18.78 22.21
C GLU A 191 -7.23 -18.01 22.40
N ARG A 192 -7.19 -16.79 22.93
CA ARG A 192 -8.36 -15.93 23.06
C ARG A 192 -8.93 -15.57 21.69
N SER A 193 -8.09 -15.14 20.77
CA SER A 193 -8.50 -14.84 19.40
C SER A 193 -9.12 -16.07 18.71
N SER A 194 -8.61 -17.25 18.96
CA SER A 194 -9.17 -18.52 18.46
C SER A 194 -10.61 -18.75 18.99
N ARG A 195 -10.86 -18.51 20.28
CA ARG A 195 -12.19 -18.62 20.88
C ARG A 195 -13.16 -17.57 20.35
N GLU A 196 -12.73 -16.30 20.24
CA GLU A 196 -13.55 -15.21 19.69
C GLU A 196 -13.97 -15.50 18.24
N ARG A 197 -13.06 -16.04 17.42
CA ARG A 197 -13.36 -16.48 16.05
C ARG A 197 -14.34 -17.64 16.03
N LEU A 198 -14.20 -18.62 16.92
CA LEU A 198 -15.16 -19.70 17.07
C LEU A 198 -16.56 -19.18 17.44
N GLU A 199 -16.66 -18.30 18.44
CA GLU A 199 -17.92 -17.69 18.83
C GLU A 199 -18.59 -16.92 17.69
N MET A 200 -17.79 -16.19 16.90
CA MET A 200 -18.27 -15.51 15.71
C MET A 200 -18.82 -16.52 14.68
N LEU A 201 -18.11 -17.60 14.40
CA LEU A 201 -18.61 -18.65 13.49
C LEU A 201 -19.90 -19.32 14.01
N VAL A 202 -20.01 -19.55 15.30
CA VAL A 202 -21.25 -20.07 15.94
C VAL A 202 -22.42 -19.09 15.73
N LYS A 203 -22.21 -17.79 15.90
CA LYS A 203 -23.21 -16.77 15.59
C LYS A 203 -23.60 -16.77 14.10
N GLN A 204 -22.71 -17.21 13.22
CA GLN A 204 -23.00 -17.37 11.79
C GLN A 204 -23.63 -18.72 11.42
N GLY A 205 -23.93 -19.55 12.39
CA GLY A 205 -24.65 -20.81 12.20
C GLY A 205 -23.76 -22.06 12.19
N LEU A 206 -22.50 -21.96 12.62
CA LEU A 206 -21.65 -23.14 12.81
C LEU A 206 -22.25 -24.06 13.89
N LYS A 207 -22.28 -25.35 13.62
CA LYS A 207 -22.79 -26.39 14.50
C LYS A 207 -21.71 -27.44 14.78
N PRO A 208 -21.83 -28.22 15.88
CA PRO A 208 -20.86 -29.27 16.18
C PRO A 208 -20.69 -30.33 15.08
N ASN A 209 -21.70 -30.56 14.26
CA ASN A 209 -21.65 -31.49 13.12
C ASN A 209 -21.31 -30.82 11.78
N SER A 210 -20.92 -29.53 11.77
CA SER A 210 -20.52 -28.83 10.55
C SER A 210 -19.20 -29.34 9.99
N ARG A 211 -19.04 -29.19 8.69
CA ARG A 211 -17.83 -29.49 7.95
C ARG A 211 -17.16 -28.18 7.55
N ILE A 212 -15.90 -28.00 7.92
CA ILE A 212 -15.18 -26.75 7.79
C ILE A 212 -13.96 -26.94 6.92
N LEU A 213 -13.75 -26.04 5.97
CA LEU A 213 -12.53 -25.89 5.18
C LEU A 213 -11.81 -24.63 5.66
N ASP A 214 -10.60 -24.79 6.21
CA ASP A 214 -9.75 -23.68 6.68
C ASP A 214 -8.59 -23.50 5.69
N ILE A 215 -8.67 -22.46 4.88
CA ILE A 215 -7.66 -22.13 3.86
C ILE A 215 -6.73 -21.06 4.45
N GLY A 216 -5.43 -21.38 4.45
CA GLY A 216 -4.42 -20.63 5.20
C GLY A 216 -4.49 -20.94 6.70
N CYS A 217 -4.61 -22.24 7.04
CA CYS A 217 -4.80 -22.67 8.43
C CYS A 217 -3.58 -22.43 9.33
N GLY A 218 -2.42 -22.09 8.74
CA GLY A 218 -1.17 -21.90 9.46
C GLY A 218 -0.85 -23.09 10.37
N THR A 219 -0.48 -22.79 11.60
CA THR A 219 -0.22 -23.78 12.64
C THR A 219 -1.49 -24.30 13.36
N GLY A 220 -2.66 -24.11 12.76
CA GLY A 220 -3.91 -24.70 13.24
C GLY A 220 -4.62 -23.90 14.35
N GLN A 221 -4.61 -22.56 14.29
CA GLN A 221 -5.33 -21.74 15.26
C GLN A 221 -6.80 -22.15 15.37
N MET A 222 -7.49 -22.25 14.24
CA MET A 222 -8.89 -22.67 14.25
C MET A 222 -9.05 -24.15 14.55
N ALA A 223 -8.13 -25.00 14.11
CA ALA A 223 -8.14 -26.42 14.47
C ALA A 223 -8.12 -26.63 15.99
N SER A 224 -7.36 -25.79 16.73
CA SER A 224 -7.32 -25.83 18.20
C SER A 224 -8.69 -25.57 18.82
N ALA A 225 -9.41 -24.53 18.37
CA ALA A 225 -10.77 -24.25 18.85
C ALA A 225 -11.80 -25.29 18.41
N MET A 226 -11.69 -25.77 17.16
CA MET A 226 -12.59 -26.77 16.59
C MET A 226 -12.42 -28.16 17.21
N LYS A 227 -11.24 -28.48 17.73
CA LYS A 227 -10.95 -29.76 18.38
C LYS A 227 -11.93 -30.07 19.53
N GLU A 228 -12.27 -29.07 20.31
CA GLU A 228 -13.20 -29.22 21.45
C GLU A 228 -14.68 -29.00 21.05
N TYR A 229 -14.92 -28.23 19.99
CA TYR A 229 -16.26 -27.86 19.57
C TYR A 229 -16.93 -28.89 18.65
N LEU A 230 -16.20 -29.43 17.67
CA LEU A 230 -16.79 -30.35 16.70
C LEU A 230 -17.04 -31.73 17.29
N SER A 231 -18.22 -32.28 17.00
CA SER A 231 -18.55 -33.68 17.25
C SER A 231 -17.79 -34.62 16.29
N ASP A 232 -17.92 -35.91 16.50
CA ASP A 232 -17.33 -36.91 15.60
C ASP A 232 -18.00 -36.98 14.21
N THR A 233 -19.22 -36.42 14.07
CA THR A 233 -19.93 -36.27 12.80
C THR A 233 -19.59 -35.00 12.03
N GLY A 234 -18.94 -34.00 12.68
CA GLY A 234 -18.34 -32.86 12.02
C GLY A 234 -17.00 -33.22 11.38
N ALA A 235 -16.44 -32.28 10.62
CA ALA A 235 -15.11 -32.48 10.03
C ALA A 235 -14.35 -31.15 9.87
N PHE A 236 -13.04 -31.22 9.93
CA PHE A 236 -12.15 -30.08 9.71
C PHE A 236 -11.09 -30.40 8.65
N PHE A 237 -10.98 -29.57 7.64
CA PHE A 237 -10.03 -29.69 6.54
C PHE A 237 -9.16 -28.45 6.50
N GLY A 238 -7.90 -28.53 6.92
CA GLY A 238 -6.94 -27.43 6.91
C GLY A 238 -5.98 -27.51 5.74
N THR A 239 -5.72 -26.39 5.11
CA THR A 239 -4.68 -26.28 4.07
C THR A 239 -3.87 -25.00 4.26
N ASP A 240 -2.58 -25.08 3.99
CA ASP A 240 -1.64 -23.98 4.01
C ASP A 240 -0.54 -24.19 2.97
N ILE A 241 0.15 -23.12 2.55
CA ILE A 241 1.30 -23.21 1.65
C ILE A 241 2.55 -23.75 2.38
N GLY A 242 2.64 -23.51 3.69
CA GLY A 242 3.77 -23.92 4.54
C GLY A 242 3.74 -25.39 4.87
N LYS A 243 4.69 -26.17 4.31
CA LYS A 243 4.82 -27.61 4.57
C LYS A 243 4.98 -27.90 6.06
N GLU A 244 5.85 -27.16 6.74
CA GLU A 244 6.16 -27.33 8.15
C GLU A 244 4.95 -27.05 9.06
N ALA A 245 4.13 -26.04 8.68
CA ALA A 245 2.87 -25.74 9.37
C ALA A 245 1.88 -26.92 9.24
N ILE A 246 1.76 -27.51 8.07
CA ILE A 246 0.90 -28.66 7.83
C ILE A 246 1.40 -29.89 8.59
N GLU A 247 2.70 -30.18 8.57
CA GLU A 247 3.29 -31.28 9.35
C GLU A 247 3.07 -31.06 10.86
N PHE A 248 3.18 -29.81 11.35
CA PHE A 248 2.84 -29.48 12.72
C PHE A 248 1.36 -29.77 13.03
N CYS A 249 0.43 -29.36 12.18
CA CYS A 249 -1.00 -29.64 12.35
C CYS A 249 -1.30 -31.13 12.36
N GLN A 250 -0.72 -31.91 11.45
CA GLN A 250 -0.90 -33.38 11.36
C GLN A 250 -0.45 -34.12 12.61
N ARG A 251 0.67 -33.71 13.24
CA ARG A 251 1.16 -34.32 14.47
C ARG A 251 0.41 -33.85 15.73
N THR A 252 -0.16 -32.63 15.71
CA THR A 252 -0.81 -31.99 16.86
C THR A 252 -2.31 -32.32 16.96
N PHE A 253 -3.03 -32.36 15.84
CA PHE A 253 -4.48 -32.52 15.79
C PHE A 253 -4.89 -33.90 15.24
N ARG A 254 -4.64 -34.95 16.02
CA ARG A 254 -4.82 -36.37 15.61
C ARG A 254 -6.28 -36.85 15.78
N ARG A 255 -7.28 -36.05 15.34
CA ARG A 255 -8.67 -36.53 15.28
C ARG A 255 -8.96 -37.19 13.94
N LYS A 256 -9.76 -38.26 13.92
CA LYS A 256 -10.10 -39.03 12.68
C LYS A 256 -10.84 -38.16 11.65
N ASN A 257 -11.57 -37.15 12.11
CA ASN A 257 -12.35 -36.23 11.29
C ASN A 257 -11.61 -34.92 10.97
N PHE A 258 -10.31 -34.83 11.26
CA PHE A 258 -9.43 -33.74 10.89
C PHE A 258 -8.43 -34.19 9.82
N ALA A 259 -8.28 -33.39 8.76
CA ALA A 259 -7.31 -33.66 7.70
C ALA A 259 -6.56 -32.38 7.33
N PHE A 260 -5.25 -32.48 7.19
CA PHE A 260 -4.40 -31.35 6.81
C PHE A 260 -3.58 -31.71 5.58
N ARG A 261 -3.54 -30.84 4.59
CA ARG A 261 -2.80 -31.04 3.34
C ARG A 261 -2.12 -29.75 2.91
N GLN A 262 -0.89 -29.85 2.44
CA GLN A 262 -0.20 -28.69 1.85
C GLN A 262 -0.90 -28.30 0.54
N GLY A 263 -1.26 -27.02 0.43
CA GLY A 263 -1.83 -26.39 -0.75
C GLY A 263 -0.82 -25.53 -1.50
N GLY A 264 -1.29 -24.80 -2.51
CA GLY A 264 -0.55 -23.75 -3.19
C GLY A 264 -1.18 -22.38 -2.96
N MET A 265 -0.55 -21.35 -3.50
CA MET A 265 -1.04 -19.95 -3.38
C MET A 265 -2.49 -19.78 -3.88
N THR A 266 -2.91 -20.58 -4.85
CA THR A 266 -4.23 -20.47 -5.49
C THR A 266 -4.95 -21.81 -5.61
N THR A 267 -4.44 -22.87 -4.97
CA THR A 267 -4.96 -24.23 -5.09
C THR A 267 -5.24 -24.85 -3.75
N VAL A 268 -6.38 -25.54 -3.64
CA VAL A 268 -6.81 -26.27 -2.44
C VAL A 268 -6.71 -27.78 -2.72
N PRO A 269 -5.91 -28.53 -1.94
CA PRO A 269 -5.53 -29.94 -2.24
C PRO A 269 -6.59 -30.96 -1.80
N PHE A 270 -7.84 -30.54 -1.68
CA PHE A 270 -8.98 -31.40 -1.41
C PHE A 270 -9.86 -31.55 -2.65
N ASP A 271 -10.47 -32.70 -2.80
CA ASP A 271 -11.45 -32.98 -3.84
C ASP A 271 -12.87 -33.09 -3.28
N THR A 272 -13.85 -33.27 -4.12
CA THR A 272 -15.28 -33.34 -3.73
C THR A 272 -15.61 -34.56 -2.86
N SER A 273 -14.67 -35.51 -2.70
CA SER A 273 -14.85 -36.66 -1.78
C SER A 273 -14.90 -36.23 -0.31
N VAL A 274 -14.45 -35.02 0.02
CA VAL A 274 -14.65 -34.42 1.35
C VAL A 274 -16.13 -34.18 1.67
N GLY A 275 -17.05 -34.34 0.73
CA GLY A 275 -18.49 -34.43 0.98
C GLY A 275 -19.21 -33.11 1.22
N GLY A 276 -18.69 -32.01 0.68
CA GLY A 276 -19.24 -30.64 0.81
C GLY A 276 -19.07 -30.03 2.19
N CYS A 277 -18.51 -28.84 2.24
CA CYS A 277 -18.31 -28.08 3.48
C CYS A 277 -19.47 -27.10 3.73
N ASP A 278 -19.80 -26.87 5.00
CA ASP A 278 -20.75 -25.86 5.42
C ASP A 278 -20.10 -24.48 5.48
N PHE A 279 -18.82 -24.45 5.81
CA PHE A 279 -18.02 -23.24 5.92
C PHE A 279 -16.67 -23.40 5.20
N ALA A 280 -16.27 -22.39 4.46
CA ALA A 280 -14.88 -22.13 4.11
C ALA A 280 -14.42 -20.86 4.82
N ILE A 281 -13.31 -20.93 5.54
CA ILE A 281 -12.80 -19.79 6.32
C ILE A 281 -11.44 -19.37 5.79
N PHE A 282 -11.24 -18.03 5.73
CA PHE A 282 -10.03 -17.38 5.27
C PHE A 282 -9.65 -16.31 6.29
N PHE A 283 -9.05 -16.71 7.40
CA PHE A 283 -8.62 -15.76 8.42
C PHE A 283 -7.21 -15.28 8.16
N SER A 284 -7.08 -13.99 7.86
CA SER A 284 -5.82 -13.33 7.49
C SER A 284 -5.17 -13.90 6.21
N VAL A 285 -5.97 -14.40 5.27
CA VAL A 285 -5.50 -14.89 3.96
C VAL A 285 -5.64 -13.81 2.90
N PHE A 286 -6.85 -13.24 2.75
CA PHE A 286 -7.08 -12.16 1.77
C PHE A 286 -6.39 -10.85 2.14
N THR A 287 -5.80 -10.79 3.32
CA THR A 287 -4.88 -9.74 3.74
C THR A 287 -3.46 -9.89 3.17
N HIS A 288 -3.19 -10.98 2.41
CA HIS A 288 -1.89 -11.28 1.82
C HIS A 288 -2.00 -11.72 0.35
N THR A 289 -3.19 -11.71 -0.25
CA THR A 289 -3.42 -12.14 -1.64
C THR A 289 -3.84 -10.97 -2.52
N PHE A 290 -3.42 -10.98 -3.79
CA PHE A 290 -3.97 -10.10 -4.81
C PHE A 290 -5.40 -10.52 -5.17
N LEU A 291 -6.17 -9.62 -5.82
CA LEU A 291 -7.57 -9.92 -6.15
C LEU A 291 -7.75 -11.12 -7.09
N ASP A 292 -6.84 -11.35 -8.00
CA ASP A 292 -6.84 -12.53 -8.88
C ASP A 292 -6.58 -13.83 -8.10
N GLU A 293 -5.63 -13.83 -7.16
CA GLU A 293 -5.38 -14.96 -6.26
C GLU A 293 -6.59 -15.21 -5.34
N THR A 294 -7.16 -14.12 -4.79
CA THR A 294 -8.41 -14.17 -4.01
C THR A 294 -9.54 -14.81 -4.82
N ALA A 295 -9.70 -14.42 -6.09
CA ALA A 295 -10.72 -15.00 -6.98
C ALA A 295 -10.53 -16.49 -7.19
N LEU A 296 -9.30 -16.94 -7.41
CA LEU A 296 -8.97 -18.37 -7.59
C LEU A 296 -9.24 -19.16 -6.31
N LEU A 297 -8.82 -18.65 -5.15
CA LEU A 297 -9.09 -19.29 -3.86
C LEU A 297 -10.58 -19.34 -3.53
N MET A 298 -11.36 -18.29 -3.83
CA MET A 298 -12.82 -18.31 -3.67
C MET A 298 -13.48 -19.34 -4.60
N SER A 299 -12.96 -19.52 -5.81
CA SER A 299 -13.43 -20.51 -6.77
C SER A 299 -13.13 -21.94 -6.29
N GLU A 300 -11.94 -22.17 -5.74
CA GLU A 300 -11.56 -23.44 -5.11
C GLU A 300 -12.45 -23.75 -3.89
N ALA A 301 -12.71 -22.76 -3.03
CA ALA A 301 -13.63 -22.92 -1.90
C ALA A 301 -15.05 -23.29 -2.38
N ARG A 302 -15.53 -22.61 -3.44
CA ARG A 302 -16.86 -22.89 -4.03
C ARG A 302 -17.02 -24.34 -4.49
N ARG A 303 -15.99 -24.90 -5.07
CA ARG A 303 -15.95 -26.32 -5.53
C ARG A 303 -16.19 -27.31 -4.40
N LEU A 304 -15.79 -26.94 -3.19
CA LEU A 304 -15.83 -27.80 -1.99
C LEU A 304 -16.99 -27.44 -1.04
N LEU A 305 -17.66 -26.31 -1.22
CA LEU A 305 -18.80 -25.92 -0.42
C LEU A 305 -20.09 -26.62 -0.86
N LYS A 306 -20.98 -26.85 0.10
CA LYS A 306 -22.38 -27.15 -0.20
C LYS A 306 -23.06 -25.97 -0.90
N PRO A 307 -24.20 -26.17 -1.60
CA PRO A 307 -24.97 -25.04 -2.14
C PRO A 307 -25.39 -24.00 -1.08
N SER A 308 -25.63 -24.44 0.16
CA SER A 308 -25.91 -23.57 1.30
C SER A 308 -24.68 -23.15 2.08
N GLY A 309 -23.51 -23.58 1.65
CA GLY A 309 -22.24 -23.27 2.32
C GLY A 309 -21.85 -21.82 2.16
N VAL A 310 -21.08 -21.29 3.11
CA VAL A 310 -20.68 -19.92 3.15
C VAL A 310 -19.16 -19.78 3.28
N ILE A 311 -18.62 -18.68 2.75
CA ILE A 311 -17.26 -18.23 3.02
C ILE A 311 -17.30 -17.21 4.15
N ILE A 312 -16.40 -17.32 5.13
CA ILE A 312 -16.11 -16.29 6.12
C ILE A 312 -14.67 -15.85 5.91
N ALA A 313 -14.50 -14.57 5.60
CA ALA A 313 -13.18 -14.05 5.27
C ALA A 313 -13.00 -12.63 5.79
N ASP A 314 -11.80 -12.29 6.21
CA ASP A 314 -11.44 -10.93 6.54
C ASP A 314 -10.57 -10.30 5.46
N VAL A 315 -10.83 -9.02 5.22
CA VAL A 315 -10.19 -8.22 4.17
C VAL A 315 -9.83 -6.86 4.74
N ILE A 316 -8.62 -6.41 4.49
CA ILE A 316 -8.25 -5.02 4.77
C ILE A 316 -8.65 -4.19 3.55
N THR A 317 -9.49 -3.19 3.75
CA THR A 317 -10.02 -2.40 2.64
C THR A 317 -9.77 -0.91 2.81
N SER A 318 -9.69 -0.22 1.68
CA SER A 318 -9.67 1.23 1.58
C SER A 318 -10.57 1.65 0.42
N ARG A 319 -10.93 2.92 0.34
CA ARG A 319 -11.58 3.52 -0.84
C ARG A 319 -10.59 3.73 -2.00
N LEU A 320 -9.32 3.52 -1.73
CA LEU A 320 -8.23 3.64 -2.68
C LEU A 320 -8.10 2.37 -3.52
N VAL A 321 -7.19 2.39 -4.48
CA VAL A 321 -6.85 1.22 -5.29
C VAL A 321 -6.18 0.13 -4.45
N GLU A 322 -6.15 -1.08 -5.00
CA GLU A 322 -5.45 -2.22 -4.41
C GLU A 322 -3.96 -1.95 -4.23
N ARG A 323 -3.40 -2.32 -3.08
CA ARG A 323 -2.00 -2.12 -2.76
C ARG A 323 -1.54 -2.99 -1.58
N ALA A 324 -0.24 -3.20 -1.46
CA ALA A 324 0.36 -3.74 -0.25
C ALA A 324 0.54 -2.63 0.79
N ALA A 325 0.27 -2.91 2.05
CA ALA A 325 0.35 -1.96 3.15
C ALA A 325 1.11 -2.57 4.34
N GLY A 326 2.02 -1.78 4.91
CA GLY A 326 2.74 -2.13 6.13
C GLY A 326 3.93 -3.06 5.94
N HIS A 327 4.65 -3.31 7.04
CA HIS A 327 5.93 -4.03 7.07
C HIS A 327 5.81 -5.56 6.87
N ARG A 328 4.61 -6.11 6.77
CA ARG A 328 4.37 -7.55 6.67
C ARG A 328 3.72 -7.96 5.36
N GLY A 329 3.82 -7.12 4.33
CA GLY A 329 3.25 -7.43 3.03
C GLY A 329 1.72 -7.58 3.04
N GLU A 330 1.03 -6.87 3.93
CA GLU A 330 -0.42 -6.89 4.00
C GLU A 330 -1.03 -6.15 2.82
N MET A 331 -2.03 -6.77 2.21
CA MET A 331 -2.74 -6.22 1.07
C MET A 331 -3.94 -5.38 1.52
N VAL A 332 -4.04 -4.17 0.99
CA VAL A 332 -5.21 -3.31 1.13
C VAL A 332 -5.95 -3.30 -0.19
N VAL A 333 -7.18 -3.76 -0.19
CA VAL A 333 -8.02 -3.91 -1.38
C VAL A 333 -9.04 -2.77 -1.44
N ASN A 334 -9.37 -2.28 -2.63
CA ASN A 334 -10.52 -1.39 -2.78
C ASN A 334 -11.81 -2.17 -2.45
N LYS A 335 -12.62 -1.65 -1.51
CA LYS A 335 -13.80 -2.34 -1.00
C LYS A 335 -14.82 -2.64 -2.08
N GLU A 336 -15.08 -1.67 -2.95
CA GLU A 336 -16.05 -1.81 -4.03
C GLU A 336 -15.58 -2.89 -5.02
N ARG A 337 -14.30 -2.94 -5.36
CA ARG A 337 -13.72 -3.98 -6.22
C ARG A 337 -13.82 -5.37 -5.60
N PHE A 338 -13.59 -5.50 -4.30
CA PHE A 338 -13.79 -6.79 -3.62
C PHE A 338 -15.25 -7.24 -3.67
N LEU A 339 -16.20 -6.33 -3.45
CA LEU A 339 -17.63 -6.63 -3.53
C LEU A 339 -18.07 -6.98 -4.96
N GLU A 340 -17.55 -6.29 -5.97
CA GLU A 340 -17.76 -6.61 -7.39
C GLU A 340 -17.21 -8.00 -7.73
N LEU A 341 -15.98 -8.32 -7.30
CA LEU A 341 -15.39 -9.63 -7.46
C LEU A 341 -16.26 -10.73 -6.84
N ALA A 342 -16.70 -10.54 -5.59
CA ALA A 342 -17.58 -11.49 -4.92
C ALA A 342 -18.89 -11.69 -5.71
N ALA A 343 -19.47 -10.61 -6.23
CA ALA A 343 -20.68 -10.65 -7.05
C ALA A 343 -20.47 -11.38 -8.39
N MET A 344 -19.35 -11.13 -9.07
CA MET A 344 -18.98 -11.83 -10.32
C MET A 344 -18.80 -13.33 -10.11
N LEU A 345 -18.26 -13.74 -8.96
CA LEU A 345 -18.13 -15.14 -8.57
C LEU A 345 -19.43 -15.77 -8.04
N GLY A 346 -20.55 -15.03 -8.09
CA GLY A 346 -21.85 -15.51 -7.68
C GLY A 346 -22.07 -15.54 -6.18
N TYR A 347 -21.42 -14.67 -5.43
CA TYR A 347 -21.63 -14.50 -4.00
C TYR A 347 -22.41 -13.21 -3.67
N ARG A 348 -23.18 -13.27 -2.60
CA ARG A 348 -23.72 -12.12 -1.88
C ARG A 348 -22.86 -11.88 -0.65
N ALA A 349 -22.29 -10.70 -0.52
CA ALA A 349 -21.46 -10.31 0.61
C ALA A 349 -22.30 -9.60 1.70
N GLU A 350 -22.06 -9.98 2.95
CA GLU A 350 -22.61 -9.37 4.15
C GLU A 350 -21.45 -9.02 5.08
N VAL A 351 -21.42 -7.80 5.62
CA VAL A 351 -20.45 -7.40 6.64
C VAL A 351 -20.91 -7.92 7.99
N ILE A 352 -20.13 -8.76 8.63
CA ILE A 352 -20.41 -9.35 9.95
C ILE A 352 -19.47 -8.83 11.04
N GLY A 353 -18.46 -8.05 10.67
CA GLY A 353 -17.54 -7.38 11.58
C GLY A 353 -16.76 -6.28 10.86
N GLN A 354 -16.39 -5.24 11.61
CA GLN A 354 -15.61 -4.11 11.09
C GLN A 354 -14.83 -3.47 12.23
N TRP A 355 -13.57 -3.14 11.96
CA TRP A 355 -12.73 -2.41 12.90
C TRP A 355 -11.65 -1.60 12.17
N PRO A 356 -11.16 -0.49 12.76
CA PRO A 356 -10.06 0.28 12.20
C PRO A 356 -8.81 -0.59 12.04
N TRP A 357 -8.12 -0.48 10.91
CA TRP A 357 -6.84 -1.13 10.68
C TRP A 357 -5.69 -0.14 10.85
N ASN A 358 -5.76 0.93 10.11
CA ASN A 358 -4.87 2.07 10.24
C ASN A 358 -5.60 3.37 9.85
N ARG A 359 -4.89 4.48 9.71
CA ARG A 359 -5.45 5.79 9.36
C ARG A 359 -6.25 5.80 8.04
N TYR A 360 -5.94 4.91 7.09
CA TYR A 360 -6.47 4.91 5.73
C TYR A 360 -7.27 3.66 5.37
N ALA A 361 -7.23 2.65 6.22
CA ALA A 361 -7.82 1.35 5.95
C ALA A 361 -8.61 0.81 7.14
N GLU A 362 -9.60 0.01 6.82
CA GLU A 362 -10.44 -0.71 7.77
C GLU A 362 -10.36 -2.20 7.45
N ARG A 363 -10.42 -3.02 8.46
CA ARG A 363 -10.53 -4.47 8.31
C ARG A 363 -11.97 -4.88 8.46
N PHE A 364 -12.49 -5.58 7.47
CA PHE A 364 -13.85 -6.10 7.44
C PHE A 364 -13.83 -7.61 7.54
N MET A 365 -14.79 -8.16 8.27
CA MET A 365 -15.14 -9.55 8.20
C MET A 365 -16.40 -9.70 7.34
N PHE A 366 -16.30 -10.46 6.28
CA PHE A 366 -17.40 -10.73 5.37
C PHE A 366 -17.90 -12.17 5.52
N LYS A 367 -19.24 -12.30 5.41
CA LYS A 367 -19.92 -13.56 5.11
C LYS A 367 -20.34 -13.52 3.64
N LEU A 368 -19.85 -14.49 2.85
CA LEU A 368 -20.18 -14.60 1.44
C LEU A 368 -21.05 -15.84 1.25
N SER A 369 -22.30 -15.64 0.86
CA SER A 369 -23.27 -16.69 0.59
C SER A 369 -23.48 -16.84 -0.90
N GLN A 370 -23.60 -18.08 -1.40
CA GLN A 370 -23.87 -18.33 -2.81
C GLN A 370 -25.24 -17.75 -3.19
N ARG A 371 -25.32 -17.15 -4.40
CA ARG A 371 -26.57 -16.60 -4.97
C ARG A 371 -27.42 -17.70 -5.58
#